data_98424aee19b28caf0815a25cb068f46e
#
_entry.id   98424aee19b28caf0815a25cb068f46e
#
_cell.length_a   1.000
_cell.length_b   1.000
_cell.length_c   1.000
_cell.angle_alpha   90.00
_cell.angle_beta   90.00
_cell.angle_gamma   90.00
#
_symmetry.space_group_name_H-M   'P 1'
#
loop_
_entity.id
_entity.type
_entity.pdbx_description
1 polymer ?
#
loop_
_entity_poly.entity_id
_entity_poly.type
_entity_poly.pdbx_seq_one_letter_code
_entity_poly.pdbx_strand_id
1 'polypeptide(L)'
;MKYMKYILSVLIVCSLSFASIAQLNLPNASTDHEFKQQIGFTEVEVKYSRPNARGRVIFGELVPFDELWRTGAHDATTIWFSDSVKINGVKIPSDTFSLFTIPGKEEWTIILNNAAEMHGTSDYSQDQDQIRFKAKPEKSGRFYETFTIEINDFTKDGSASFYILWENTAVKFSIQSYADQKVMAEIEQRINVKKEEKPGLFYQASLYYFNNNKGVNQAYEWIKIANSKTQDAAYMQLQARIEVSLGKMDVALSTLTKSTELAKTKKLEPIIKANEKLVSDWSSSKKSKKK
;
A
#
# COMPACT_ATOMS: atom_id res chain seq x y z
N MET A 1 30.61 41.48 62.00
CA MET A 1 30.44 41.86 60.59
C MET A 1 30.85 40.82 59.55
N LYS A 2 31.86 39.97 59.78
CA LYS A 2 32.30 38.94 58.79
C LYS A 2 31.22 37.83 58.57
N TYR A 3 30.57 37.36 59.60
CA TYR A 3 29.54 36.27 59.51
C TYR A 3 28.23 36.73 58.90
N MET A 4 27.86 38.00 59.03
CA MET A 4 26.65 38.58 58.46
C MET A 4 26.69 38.63 56.90
N LYS A 5 27.90 38.77 56.29
CA LYS A 5 28.10 38.71 54.85
C LYS A 5 27.91 37.28 54.30
N TYR A 6 28.33 36.24 55.03
CA TYR A 6 28.14 34.84 54.64
C TYR A 6 26.68 34.39 54.77
N ILE A 7 25.96 34.88 55.79
CA ILE A 7 24.53 34.59 55.97
C ILE A 7 23.73 35.23 54.83
N LEU A 8 24.05 36.45 54.41
CA LEU A 8 23.39 37.13 53.29
C LEU A 8 23.68 36.43 51.95
N SER A 9 24.92 35.95 51.75
CA SER A 9 25.29 35.19 50.52
C SER A 9 24.59 33.83 50.44
N VAL A 10 24.43 33.13 51.55
CA VAL A 10 23.69 31.82 51.64
C VAL A 10 22.20 32.03 51.37
N LEU A 11 21.59 33.13 51.89
CA LEU A 11 20.19 33.46 51.63
C LEU A 11 19.93 33.80 50.16
N ILE A 12 20.86 34.46 49.46
CA ILE A 12 20.76 34.79 48.06
C ILE A 12 20.91 33.55 47.18
N VAL A 13 21.76 32.58 47.54
CA VAL A 13 21.92 31.30 46.81
C VAL A 13 20.71 30.39 47.02
N CYS A 14 20.09 30.36 48.19
CA CYS A 14 18.85 29.60 48.43
C CYS A 14 17.61 30.17 47.73
N SER A 15 17.56 31.50 47.46
CA SER A 15 16.42 32.10 46.76
C SER A 15 16.42 31.90 45.23
N LEU A 16 17.55 31.48 44.66
CA LEU A 16 17.67 31.17 43.22
C LEU A 16 17.23 29.72 42.88
N SER A 17 16.95 28.89 43.87
CA SER A 17 16.66 27.46 43.65
C SER A 17 15.17 27.10 43.47
N PHE A 18 14.25 28.06 43.42
CA PHE A 18 12.81 27.82 43.29
C PHE A 18 12.15 28.35 42.04
N ALA A 19 12.88 28.45 40.94
CA ALA A 19 12.22 28.51 39.65
C ALA A 19 11.86 27.08 39.17
N SER A 20 11.09 26.37 39.98
CA SER A 20 10.37 25.21 39.50
C SER A 20 9.32 25.73 38.54
N ILE A 21 9.61 25.64 37.26
CA ILE A 21 8.61 25.88 36.22
C ILE A 21 7.60 24.74 36.37
N ALA A 22 6.51 25.01 37.07
CA ALA A 22 5.35 24.13 37.11
C ALA A 22 4.69 24.12 35.75
N GLN A 23 5.32 23.39 34.80
CA GLN A 23 4.78 23.23 33.47
C GLN A 23 3.69 22.16 33.54
N LEU A 24 2.46 22.56 33.28
CA LEU A 24 1.36 21.61 33.16
C LEU A 24 1.61 20.73 31.91
N ASN A 25 1.51 19.41 32.11
CA ASN A 25 1.53 18.47 31.01
C ASN A 25 0.18 18.51 30.31
N LEU A 26 0.08 19.29 29.23
CA LEU A 26 -1.15 19.41 28.45
C LEU A 26 -1.13 18.44 27.27
N PRO A 27 -2.27 17.86 26.88
CA PRO A 27 -2.37 17.03 25.69
C PRO A 27 -1.95 17.83 24.43
N ASN A 28 -1.19 17.19 23.53
CA ASN A 28 -0.84 17.77 22.24
C ASN A 28 -2.07 18.15 21.43
N ALA A 29 -2.05 19.32 20.84
CA ALA A 29 -3.12 19.81 19.97
C ALA A 29 -3.24 19.03 18.65
N SER A 30 -2.15 18.40 18.22
CA SER A 30 -2.06 17.47 17.09
C SER A 30 -1.59 16.12 17.63
N THR A 31 -2.43 15.10 17.50
CA THR A 31 -2.11 13.75 17.99
C THR A 31 -1.17 13.04 17.04
N ASP A 32 -0.24 12.28 17.57
CA ASP A 32 0.63 11.42 16.77
C ASP A 32 -0.16 10.21 16.29
N HIS A 33 0.18 9.76 15.08
CA HIS A 33 -0.42 8.59 14.45
C HIS A 33 0.64 7.81 13.70
N GLU A 34 0.57 6.50 13.88
CA GLU A 34 1.41 5.54 13.17
C GLU A 34 0.52 4.43 12.62
N PHE A 35 0.80 4.03 11.39
CA PHE A 35 0.17 2.84 10.83
C PHE A 35 1.13 2.10 9.91
N LYS A 36 0.88 0.79 9.75
CA LYS A 36 1.59 -0.09 8.83
C LYS A 36 0.61 -0.65 7.83
N GLN A 37 1.02 -0.67 6.57
CA GLN A 37 0.24 -1.23 5.48
C GLN A 37 1.11 -2.08 4.57
N GLN A 38 0.65 -3.29 4.27
CA GLN A 38 1.33 -4.17 3.32
C GLN A 38 0.86 -3.88 1.89
N ILE A 39 1.83 -3.68 0.97
CA ILE A 39 1.62 -3.54 -0.47
C ILE A 39 2.38 -4.67 -1.16
N GLY A 40 1.69 -5.69 -1.67
CA GLY A 40 2.34 -6.92 -2.13
C GLY A 40 3.12 -7.59 -1.00
N PHE A 41 4.46 -7.66 -1.12
CA PHE A 41 5.34 -8.19 -0.07
C PHE A 41 6.06 -7.10 0.74
N THR A 42 5.84 -5.83 0.42
CA THR A 42 6.49 -4.70 1.07
C THR A 42 5.60 -4.14 2.17
N GLU A 43 6.12 -4.01 3.39
CA GLU A 43 5.48 -3.25 4.46
C GLU A 43 5.86 -1.77 4.31
N VAL A 44 4.87 -0.90 4.41
CA VAL A 44 5.00 0.55 4.45
C VAL A 44 4.55 1.04 5.81
N GLU A 45 5.42 1.73 6.55
CA GLU A 45 5.09 2.38 7.83
C GLU A 45 5.05 3.90 7.62
N VAL A 46 4.02 4.54 8.16
CA VAL A 46 3.86 6.00 8.11
C VAL A 46 3.67 6.52 9.52
N LYS A 47 4.50 7.51 9.93
CA LYS A 47 4.38 8.23 11.21
C LYS A 47 4.17 9.71 10.94
N TYR A 48 3.16 10.29 11.56
CA TYR A 48 2.85 11.70 11.38
C TYR A 48 1.98 12.25 12.50
N SER A 49 2.02 13.56 12.72
CA SER A 49 1.11 14.25 13.64
C SER A 49 -0.09 14.81 12.88
N ARG A 50 -1.27 14.70 13.47
CA ARG A 50 -2.59 14.97 12.88
C ARG A 50 -3.21 16.26 13.41
N PRO A 51 -2.95 17.43 12.78
CA PRO A 51 -3.63 18.66 13.13
C PRO A 51 -5.09 18.65 12.67
N ASN A 52 -5.95 19.39 13.41
CA ASN A 52 -7.34 19.63 13.06
C ASN A 52 -7.50 20.99 12.36
N ALA A 53 -8.48 21.13 11.47
CA ALA A 53 -8.78 22.37 10.78
C ALA A 53 -9.33 23.43 11.76
N ARG A 54 -10.21 23.06 12.65
CA ARG A 54 -10.79 23.96 13.67
C ARG A 54 -11.39 25.25 13.08
N GLY A 55 -12.10 25.08 11.94
CA GLY A 55 -12.72 26.21 11.23
C GLY A 55 -11.74 27.16 10.53
N ARG A 56 -10.42 26.85 10.49
CA ARG A 56 -9.43 27.63 9.75
C ARG A 56 -9.42 27.23 8.29
N VAL A 57 -9.08 28.15 7.41
CA VAL A 57 -8.68 27.85 6.03
C VAL A 57 -7.27 27.27 6.06
N ILE A 58 -7.11 26.09 5.52
CA ILE A 58 -5.83 25.39 5.59
C ILE A 58 -4.93 25.80 4.43
N PHE A 59 -5.26 25.39 3.22
CA PHE A 59 -4.39 25.64 2.07
C PHE A 59 -4.56 27.06 1.54
N GLY A 60 -3.46 27.80 1.53
CA GLY A 60 -3.39 29.23 1.19
C GLY A 60 -3.36 30.17 2.39
N GLU A 61 -3.67 29.65 3.63
CA GLU A 61 -3.56 30.43 4.87
C GLU A 61 -2.66 29.71 5.89
N LEU A 62 -3.17 28.70 6.61
CA LEU A 62 -2.38 28.00 7.62
C LEU A 62 -1.17 27.26 7.00
N VAL A 63 -1.35 26.70 5.83
CA VAL A 63 -0.32 26.11 4.97
C VAL A 63 -0.29 26.96 3.70
N PRO A 64 0.65 27.92 3.58
CA PRO A 64 0.74 28.80 2.42
C PRO A 64 0.96 28.02 1.11
N PHE A 65 0.45 28.53 0.01
CA PHE A 65 0.77 27.98 -1.29
C PHE A 65 2.23 28.29 -1.67
N ASP A 66 2.81 27.37 -2.43
CA ASP A 66 4.17 27.46 -2.98
C ASP A 66 5.29 27.47 -1.92
N GLU A 67 4.95 27.14 -0.67
CA GLU A 67 5.90 27.01 0.42
C GLU A 67 6.08 25.55 0.86
N LEU A 68 7.28 25.23 1.36
CA LEU A 68 7.62 23.91 1.86
C LEU A 68 6.87 23.61 3.15
N TRP A 69 6.15 22.49 3.18
CA TRP A 69 5.41 22.01 4.34
C TRP A 69 5.86 20.59 4.72
N ARG A 70 6.08 20.35 6.02
CA ARG A 70 6.45 19.05 6.60
C ARG A 70 5.34 17.98 6.53
N THR A 71 4.23 18.28 5.85
CA THR A 71 3.08 17.39 5.58
C THR A 71 2.49 16.80 6.87
N GLY A 72 2.24 17.67 7.84
CA GLY A 72 1.74 17.36 9.18
C GLY A 72 1.98 18.48 10.17
N ALA A 73 2.20 18.14 11.43
CA ALA A 73 2.54 19.04 12.52
C ALA A 73 3.71 18.47 13.33
N HIS A 74 4.37 19.29 14.19
CA HIS A 74 5.53 18.93 14.99
C HIS A 74 6.70 18.45 14.10
N ASP A 75 7.02 17.15 14.16
CA ASP A 75 8.05 16.55 13.32
C ASP A 75 7.56 16.35 11.89
N ALA A 76 8.47 16.21 10.95
CA ALA A 76 8.13 15.87 9.58
C ALA A 76 7.51 14.46 9.52
N THR A 77 6.50 14.31 8.69
CA THR A 77 5.93 12.99 8.39
C THR A 77 7.02 12.08 7.86
N THR A 78 7.11 10.84 8.35
CA THR A 78 8.05 9.84 7.85
C THR A 78 7.34 8.69 7.16
N ILE A 79 7.98 8.15 6.12
CA ILE A 79 7.55 6.95 5.41
C ILE A 79 8.73 5.99 5.37
N TRP A 80 8.54 4.78 5.89
CA TRP A 80 9.51 3.70 5.81
C TRP A 80 9.03 2.58 4.89
N PHE A 81 9.94 2.01 4.13
CA PHE A 81 9.68 0.87 3.25
C PHE A 81 10.56 -0.32 3.66
N SER A 82 9.95 -1.49 3.93
CA SER A 82 10.69 -2.73 4.26
C SER A 82 11.51 -3.27 3.09
N ASP A 83 11.21 -2.85 1.87
CA ASP A 83 11.85 -3.27 0.62
C ASP A 83 11.74 -2.14 -0.42
N SER A 84 12.55 -2.17 -1.45
CA SER A 84 12.44 -1.19 -2.53
C SER A 84 11.03 -1.13 -3.12
N VAL A 85 10.59 0.08 -3.48
CA VAL A 85 9.31 0.34 -4.16
C VAL A 85 9.55 1.17 -5.42
N LYS A 86 8.51 1.35 -6.24
CA LYS A 86 8.48 2.38 -7.28
C LYS A 86 7.46 3.44 -6.90
N ILE A 87 7.85 4.71 -7.01
CA ILE A 87 6.96 5.86 -6.92
C ILE A 87 7.05 6.61 -8.25
N ASN A 88 5.94 6.78 -8.95
CA ASN A 88 5.90 7.36 -10.30
C ASN A 88 6.93 6.73 -11.26
N GLY A 89 7.15 5.41 -11.17
CA GLY A 89 8.10 4.67 -12.01
C GLY A 89 9.57 4.75 -11.57
N VAL A 90 9.91 5.61 -10.61
CA VAL A 90 11.27 5.74 -10.07
C VAL A 90 11.47 4.74 -8.92
N LYS A 91 12.60 4.03 -8.92
CA LYS A 91 12.95 3.11 -7.83
C LYS A 91 13.36 3.90 -6.59
N ILE A 92 12.71 3.60 -5.48
CA ILE A 92 13.03 4.10 -4.13
C ILE A 92 13.58 2.92 -3.33
N PRO A 93 14.71 3.04 -2.67
CA PRO A 93 15.29 1.95 -1.86
C PRO A 93 14.47 1.69 -0.60
N SER A 94 14.74 0.56 0.04
CA SER A 94 14.28 0.28 1.41
C SER A 94 15.01 1.21 2.37
N ASP A 95 14.29 2.17 2.92
CA ASP A 95 14.79 3.12 3.91
C ASP A 95 13.62 3.90 4.54
N THR A 96 13.96 4.84 5.46
CA THR A 96 13.06 5.84 6.01
C THR A 96 13.29 7.20 5.35
N PHE A 97 12.21 7.84 4.92
CA PHE A 97 12.23 9.14 4.27
C PHE A 97 11.32 10.11 5.01
N SER A 98 11.73 11.38 5.10
CA SER A 98 10.79 12.44 5.46
C SER A 98 9.94 12.82 4.24
N LEU A 99 8.62 12.95 4.46
CA LEU A 99 7.68 13.43 3.46
C LEU A 99 7.49 14.93 3.61
N PHE A 100 7.91 15.68 2.60
CA PHE A 100 7.58 17.08 2.44
C PHE A 100 6.66 17.29 1.24
N THR A 101 5.88 18.36 1.31
CA THR A 101 5.09 18.80 0.17
C THR A 101 5.21 20.31 -0.01
N ILE A 102 5.03 20.78 -1.25
CA ILE A 102 4.82 22.18 -1.57
C ILE A 102 3.44 22.27 -2.18
N PRO A 103 2.41 22.64 -1.41
CA PRO A 103 1.05 22.78 -1.92
C PRO A 103 0.97 23.93 -2.92
N GLY A 104 0.35 23.69 -4.06
CA GLY A 104 -0.01 24.71 -5.03
C GLY A 104 -1.49 24.63 -5.34
N LYS A 105 -2.08 25.66 -5.91
CA LYS A 105 -3.53 25.67 -6.24
C LYS A 105 -3.91 24.60 -7.26
N GLU A 106 -3.07 24.44 -8.28
CA GLU A 106 -3.32 23.54 -9.41
C GLU A 106 -2.48 22.27 -9.34
N GLU A 107 -1.35 22.30 -8.64
CA GLU A 107 -0.40 21.21 -8.58
C GLU A 107 0.45 21.27 -7.32
N TRP A 108 0.63 20.15 -6.67
CA TRP A 108 1.51 19.98 -5.52
C TRP A 108 2.85 19.38 -5.95
N THR A 109 3.92 19.78 -5.26
CA THR A 109 5.18 19.03 -5.31
C THR A 109 5.23 18.07 -4.13
N ILE A 110 5.44 16.79 -4.39
CA ILE A 110 5.65 15.74 -3.38
C ILE A 110 7.14 15.44 -3.33
N ILE A 111 7.70 15.33 -2.13
CA ILE A 111 9.13 15.15 -1.89
C ILE A 111 9.33 14.05 -0.87
N LEU A 112 10.14 13.05 -1.20
CA LEU A 112 10.74 12.16 -0.22
C LEU A 112 12.20 12.57 -0.04
N ASN A 113 12.58 12.90 1.19
CA ASN A 113 13.90 13.39 1.53
C ASN A 113 14.63 12.36 2.41
N ASN A 114 15.92 12.14 2.16
CA ASN A 114 16.73 11.14 2.86
C ASN A 114 17.05 11.51 4.32
N ALA A 115 16.90 12.79 4.72
CA ALA A 115 17.00 13.16 6.12
C ALA A 115 15.71 12.76 6.84
N ALA A 116 15.74 11.63 7.55
CA ALA A 116 14.69 11.23 8.48
C ALA A 116 14.81 12.05 9.79
N GLU A 117 13.72 12.08 10.58
CA GLU A 117 13.71 12.70 11.92
C GLU A 117 13.95 14.22 11.94
N MET A 118 13.39 14.96 10.98
CA MET A 118 13.47 16.41 10.96
C MET A 118 12.36 17.06 11.79
N HIS A 119 12.74 18.07 12.59
CA HIS A 119 11.77 18.92 13.30
C HIS A 119 11.42 20.16 12.46
N GLY A 120 10.17 20.21 11.96
CA GLY A 120 9.75 21.32 11.09
C GLY A 120 10.32 21.23 9.67
N THR A 121 10.74 22.38 9.12
CA THR A 121 11.31 22.51 7.77
C THR A 121 12.67 23.19 7.75
N SER A 122 13.21 23.59 8.91
CA SER A 122 14.42 24.44 9.00
C SER A 122 15.67 23.74 8.49
N ASP A 123 15.78 22.43 8.67
CA ASP A 123 16.95 21.64 8.31
C ASP A 123 16.80 20.94 6.95
N TYR A 124 15.73 21.27 6.22
CA TYR A 124 15.51 20.72 4.90
C TYR A 124 16.59 21.17 3.91
N SER A 125 17.15 20.22 3.18
CA SER A 125 18.04 20.46 2.04
C SER A 125 17.54 19.70 0.81
N GLN A 126 17.38 20.39 -0.30
CA GLN A 126 16.95 19.81 -1.57
C GLN A 126 17.96 18.79 -2.12
N ASP A 127 19.24 18.92 -1.79
CA ASP A 127 20.29 17.99 -2.22
C ASP A 127 20.12 16.59 -1.61
N GLN A 128 19.28 16.47 -0.57
CA GLN A 128 18.92 15.20 0.07
C GLN A 128 17.59 14.63 -0.46
N ASP A 129 16.97 15.23 -1.47
CA ASP A 129 15.76 14.68 -2.05
C ASP A 129 16.04 13.36 -2.77
N GLN A 130 15.44 12.28 -2.29
CA GLN A 130 15.44 10.99 -2.97
C GLN A 130 14.59 11.03 -4.23
N ILE A 131 13.46 11.71 -4.17
CA ILE A 131 12.57 11.96 -5.31
C ILE A 131 11.74 13.21 -5.07
N ARG A 132 11.50 13.94 -6.16
CA ARG A 132 10.57 15.07 -6.22
C ARG A 132 9.71 14.94 -7.46
N PHE A 133 8.40 15.06 -7.32
CA PHE A 133 7.47 14.93 -8.44
C PHE A 133 6.19 15.73 -8.20
N LYS A 134 5.41 15.88 -9.24
CA LYS A 134 4.17 16.63 -9.23
C LYS A 134 2.95 15.73 -9.07
N ALA A 135 1.96 16.21 -8.30
CA ALA A 135 0.67 15.57 -8.11
C ALA A 135 -0.45 16.62 -8.11
N LYS A 136 -1.57 16.31 -8.74
CA LYS A 136 -2.71 17.24 -8.80
C LYS A 136 -3.58 17.08 -7.56
N PRO A 137 -3.97 18.20 -6.91
CA PRO A 137 -5.00 18.18 -5.89
C PRO A 137 -6.37 17.93 -6.53
N GLU A 138 -7.17 17.10 -5.85
CA GLU A 138 -8.56 16.79 -6.22
C GLU A 138 -9.47 17.17 -5.05
N LYS A 139 -10.77 17.31 -5.31
CA LYS A 139 -11.73 17.42 -4.21
C LYS A 139 -11.86 16.07 -3.52
N SER A 140 -11.71 16.06 -2.20
CA SER A 140 -12.02 14.88 -1.39
C SER A 140 -13.55 14.62 -1.40
N GLY A 141 -13.96 13.37 -1.29
CA GLY A 141 -15.37 13.00 -1.29
C GLY A 141 -16.14 13.47 -0.03
N ARG A 142 -15.43 13.98 0.98
CA ARG A 142 -15.99 14.51 2.24
C ARG A 142 -15.03 15.54 2.84
N PHE A 143 -15.50 16.30 3.80
CA PHE A 143 -14.66 17.19 4.60
C PHE A 143 -13.83 16.39 5.62
N TYR A 144 -12.52 16.61 5.64
CA TYR A 144 -11.59 16.03 6.61
C TYR A 144 -11.19 17.09 7.64
N GLU A 145 -11.84 17.07 8.80
CA GLU A 145 -11.50 17.97 9.91
C GLU A 145 -10.09 17.74 10.41
N THR A 146 -9.66 16.48 10.50
CA THR A 146 -8.33 16.08 10.93
C THR A 146 -7.49 15.71 9.72
N PHE A 147 -6.27 16.23 9.64
CA PHE A 147 -5.27 15.81 8.65
C PHE A 147 -5.12 14.30 8.66
N THR A 148 -5.23 13.67 7.51
CA THR A 148 -5.26 12.22 7.37
C THR A 148 -4.35 11.77 6.23
N ILE A 149 -3.51 10.78 6.51
CA ILE A 149 -2.79 10.00 5.52
C ILE A 149 -3.34 8.58 5.52
N GLU A 150 -3.58 8.02 4.34
CA GLU A 150 -4.06 6.64 4.20
C GLU A 150 -3.50 6.00 2.91
N ILE A 151 -3.48 4.67 2.88
CA ILE A 151 -3.08 3.88 1.71
C ILE A 151 -4.26 3.01 1.31
N ASN A 152 -4.75 3.20 0.08
CA ASN A 152 -5.93 2.52 -0.46
C ASN A 152 -5.73 2.11 -1.93
N ASP A 153 -6.80 1.70 -2.61
CA ASP A 153 -6.83 1.34 -4.05
C ASP A 153 -5.80 0.26 -4.42
N PHE A 154 -5.78 -0.80 -3.63
CA PHE A 154 -4.86 -1.92 -3.87
C PHE A 154 -5.17 -2.63 -5.18
N THR A 155 -4.14 -2.85 -5.98
CA THR A 155 -4.25 -3.52 -7.27
C THR A 155 -3.56 -4.89 -7.24
N LYS A 156 -3.91 -5.75 -8.21
CA LYS A 156 -3.37 -7.11 -8.29
C LYS A 156 -1.88 -7.18 -8.64
N ASP A 157 -1.34 -6.13 -9.25
CA ASP A 157 0.07 -6.02 -9.60
C ASP A 157 0.96 -5.53 -8.45
N GLY A 158 0.37 -5.37 -7.26
CA GLY A 158 1.09 -4.93 -6.06
C GLY A 158 1.30 -3.43 -6.00
N SER A 159 0.35 -2.65 -6.53
CA SER A 159 0.32 -1.19 -6.37
C SER A 159 -0.77 -0.77 -5.39
N ALA A 160 -0.62 0.43 -4.83
CA ALA A 160 -1.61 1.11 -4.01
C ALA A 160 -1.48 2.62 -4.16
N SER A 161 -2.52 3.36 -3.77
CA SER A 161 -2.51 4.82 -3.74
C SER A 161 -2.24 5.32 -2.33
N PHE A 162 -1.24 6.20 -2.19
CA PHE A 162 -0.97 6.95 -0.97
C PHE A 162 -1.74 8.28 -1.05
N TYR A 163 -2.58 8.55 -0.06
CA TYR A 163 -3.45 9.72 0.02
C TYR A 163 -3.00 10.68 1.11
N ILE A 164 -3.03 11.97 0.80
CA ILE A 164 -2.89 13.10 1.72
C ILE A 164 -4.22 13.85 1.69
N LEU A 165 -4.91 13.93 2.84
CA LEU A 165 -6.30 14.38 2.94
C LEU A 165 -6.44 15.42 4.05
N TRP A 166 -6.95 16.60 3.71
CA TRP A 166 -7.31 17.62 4.69
C TRP A 166 -8.36 18.58 4.11
N GLU A 167 -9.32 19.02 4.92
CA GLU A 167 -10.51 19.76 4.48
C GLU A 167 -11.21 19.05 3.31
N ASN A 168 -11.35 19.75 2.19
CA ASN A 168 -11.93 19.24 0.95
C ASN A 168 -10.85 18.85 -0.09
N THR A 169 -9.61 18.74 0.31
CA THR A 169 -8.47 18.47 -0.57
C THR A 169 -7.97 17.05 -0.40
N ALA A 170 -7.77 16.37 -1.51
CA ALA A 170 -7.11 15.08 -1.62
C ALA A 170 -5.95 15.20 -2.61
N VAL A 171 -4.77 14.74 -2.22
CA VAL A 171 -3.64 14.55 -3.14
C VAL A 171 -3.20 13.12 -3.04
N LYS A 172 -2.95 12.47 -4.18
CA LYS A 172 -2.53 11.08 -4.21
C LYS A 172 -1.38 10.81 -5.16
N PHE A 173 -0.63 9.76 -4.85
CA PHE A 173 0.37 9.19 -5.74
C PHE A 173 0.42 7.67 -5.58
N SER A 174 0.96 6.98 -6.58
CA SER A 174 1.05 5.52 -6.57
C SER A 174 2.35 5.04 -5.94
N ILE A 175 2.24 4.00 -5.11
CA ILE A 175 3.35 3.19 -4.62
C ILE A 175 3.18 1.80 -5.21
N GLN A 176 4.20 1.28 -5.91
CA GLN A 176 4.22 -0.06 -6.49
C GLN A 176 5.34 -0.88 -5.85
N SER A 177 5.00 -2.02 -5.28
CA SER A 177 5.97 -3.00 -4.80
C SER A 177 6.58 -3.80 -5.96
N TYR A 178 7.67 -4.52 -5.70
CA TYR A 178 8.25 -5.48 -6.64
C TYR A 178 7.67 -6.89 -6.51
N ALA A 179 6.42 -7.02 -6.02
CA ALA A 179 5.78 -8.32 -5.78
C ALA A 179 5.69 -9.16 -7.06
N ASP A 180 5.27 -8.55 -8.18
CA ASP A 180 5.16 -9.24 -9.46
C ASP A 180 6.50 -9.81 -9.92
N GLN A 181 7.56 -8.98 -9.87
CA GLN A 181 8.90 -9.42 -10.27
C GLN A 181 9.43 -10.55 -9.38
N LYS A 182 9.16 -10.50 -8.08
CA LYS A 182 9.56 -11.56 -7.13
C LYS A 182 8.83 -12.87 -7.42
N VAL A 183 7.51 -12.84 -7.65
CA VAL A 183 6.74 -14.03 -8.01
C VAL A 183 7.21 -14.61 -9.34
N MET A 184 7.44 -13.77 -10.36
CA MET A 184 7.93 -14.21 -11.66
C MET A 184 9.31 -14.86 -11.54
N ALA A 185 10.22 -14.25 -10.77
CA ALA A 185 11.55 -14.81 -10.52
C ALA A 185 11.49 -16.15 -9.76
N GLU A 186 10.58 -16.29 -8.78
CA GLU A 186 10.38 -17.55 -8.06
C GLU A 186 9.83 -18.64 -8.98
N ILE A 187 8.85 -18.34 -9.81
CA ILE A 187 8.31 -19.28 -10.81
C ILE A 187 9.41 -19.76 -11.74
N GLU A 188 10.20 -18.84 -12.30
CA GLU A 188 11.33 -19.16 -13.18
C GLU A 188 12.33 -20.06 -12.48
N GLN A 189 12.75 -19.69 -11.28
CA GLN A 189 13.73 -20.44 -10.50
C GLN A 189 13.24 -21.84 -10.15
N ARG A 190 11.99 -21.99 -9.75
CA ARG A 190 11.48 -23.28 -9.27
C ARG A 190 11.05 -24.21 -10.41
N ILE A 191 10.37 -23.71 -11.44
CA ILE A 191 9.88 -24.52 -12.53
C ILE A 191 10.95 -24.75 -13.60
N ASN A 192 11.59 -23.66 -14.07
CA ASN A 192 12.47 -23.75 -15.23
C ASN A 192 13.92 -24.09 -14.90
N VAL A 193 14.44 -23.60 -13.76
CA VAL A 193 15.83 -23.88 -13.34
C VAL A 193 15.93 -25.15 -12.50
N LYS A 194 15.21 -25.20 -11.36
CA LYS A 194 15.25 -26.35 -10.44
C LYS A 194 14.43 -27.55 -10.89
N LYS A 195 13.56 -27.39 -11.90
CA LYS A 195 12.70 -28.45 -12.43
C LYS A 195 11.84 -29.13 -11.35
N GLU A 196 11.33 -28.32 -10.39
CA GLU A 196 10.43 -28.86 -9.36
C GLU A 196 9.13 -29.39 -10.00
N GLU A 197 8.74 -30.61 -9.64
CA GLU A 197 7.59 -31.28 -10.26
C GLU A 197 6.35 -31.37 -9.36
N LYS A 198 6.23 -30.47 -8.36
CA LYS A 198 5.10 -30.45 -7.41
C LYS A 198 3.84 -29.95 -8.10
N PRO A 199 2.71 -30.72 -8.08
CA PRO A 199 1.47 -30.27 -8.75
C PRO A 199 0.95 -28.93 -8.25
N GLY A 200 1.03 -28.66 -6.94
CA GLY A 200 0.63 -27.38 -6.34
C GLY A 200 1.41 -26.18 -6.86
N LEU A 201 2.71 -26.35 -7.20
CA LEU A 201 3.52 -25.29 -7.80
C LEU A 201 2.98 -24.91 -9.19
N PHE A 202 2.71 -25.90 -10.03
CA PHE A 202 2.14 -25.66 -11.36
C PHE A 202 0.75 -25.05 -11.30
N TYR A 203 -0.08 -25.48 -10.33
CA TYR A 203 -1.37 -24.84 -10.09
C TYR A 203 -1.24 -23.38 -9.71
N GLN A 204 -0.40 -23.05 -8.73
CA GLN A 204 -0.18 -21.68 -8.28
C GLN A 204 0.41 -20.78 -9.40
N ALA A 205 1.38 -21.29 -10.14
CA ALA A 205 1.94 -20.56 -11.30
C ALA A 205 0.89 -20.32 -12.38
N SER A 206 0.07 -21.35 -12.70
CA SER A 206 -1.03 -21.21 -13.64
C SER A 206 -2.06 -20.19 -13.19
N LEU A 207 -2.47 -20.25 -11.93
CA LEU A 207 -3.43 -19.30 -11.34
C LEU A 207 -2.91 -17.87 -11.35
N TYR A 208 -1.64 -17.69 -11.02
CA TYR A 208 -0.99 -16.37 -11.05
C TYR A 208 -0.95 -15.79 -12.46
N TYR A 209 -0.52 -16.56 -13.44
CA TYR A 209 -0.46 -16.15 -14.84
C TYR A 209 -1.84 -15.81 -15.40
N PHE A 210 -2.82 -16.64 -15.11
CA PHE A 210 -4.19 -16.44 -15.59
C PHE A 210 -4.83 -15.19 -14.97
N ASN A 211 -4.73 -15.02 -13.65
CA ASN A 211 -5.36 -13.90 -12.95
C ASN A 211 -4.69 -12.54 -13.24
N ASN A 212 -3.40 -12.54 -13.60
CA ASN A 212 -2.63 -11.32 -13.88
C ASN A 212 -2.35 -11.11 -15.39
N ASN A 213 -3.05 -11.84 -16.27
CA ASN A 213 -2.93 -11.71 -17.72
C ASN A 213 -1.48 -11.86 -18.24
N LYS A 214 -0.67 -12.73 -17.61
CA LYS A 214 0.75 -12.94 -17.96
C LYS A 214 0.97 -13.87 -19.16
N GLY A 215 -0.06 -14.63 -19.55
CA GLY A 215 -0.01 -15.55 -20.67
C GLY A 215 -0.90 -16.75 -20.47
N VAL A 216 -2.09 -16.71 -21.09
CA VAL A 216 -3.11 -17.77 -20.92
C VAL A 216 -2.65 -19.14 -21.44
N ASN A 217 -1.84 -19.18 -22.51
CA ASN A 217 -1.32 -20.44 -23.05
C ASN A 217 -0.35 -21.11 -22.07
N GLN A 218 0.57 -20.33 -21.46
CA GLN A 218 1.49 -20.87 -20.46
C GLN A 218 0.74 -21.34 -19.20
N ALA A 219 -0.26 -20.58 -18.76
CA ALA A 219 -1.14 -20.98 -17.66
C ALA A 219 -1.83 -22.31 -17.98
N TYR A 220 -2.29 -22.50 -19.21
CA TYR A 220 -2.93 -23.74 -19.66
C TYR A 220 -1.96 -24.93 -19.63
N GLU A 221 -0.74 -24.78 -20.11
CA GLU A 221 0.25 -25.85 -20.06
C GLU A 221 0.53 -26.28 -18.61
N TRP A 222 0.73 -25.34 -17.70
CA TRP A 222 1.00 -25.67 -16.30
C TRP A 222 -0.19 -26.30 -15.58
N ILE A 223 -1.42 -25.86 -15.84
CA ILE A 223 -2.58 -26.48 -15.18
C ILE A 223 -2.80 -27.91 -15.69
N LYS A 224 -2.50 -28.21 -16.96
CA LYS A 224 -2.52 -29.59 -17.48
C LYS A 224 -1.50 -30.47 -16.77
N ILE A 225 -0.27 -29.95 -16.54
CA ILE A 225 0.76 -30.66 -15.77
C ILE A 225 0.27 -30.91 -14.34
N ALA A 226 -0.30 -29.92 -13.66
CA ALA A 226 -0.85 -30.10 -12.33
C ALA A 226 -1.91 -31.20 -12.28
N ASN A 227 -2.87 -31.18 -13.21
CA ASN A 227 -3.95 -32.16 -13.29
C ASN A 227 -3.49 -33.57 -13.71
N SER A 228 -2.39 -33.67 -14.47
CA SER A 228 -1.82 -35.00 -14.81
C SER A 228 -1.16 -35.70 -13.61
N LYS A 229 -0.69 -34.90 -12.63
CA LYS A 229 0.03 -35.41 -11.44
C LYS A 229 -0.92 -35.68 -10.25
N THR A 230 -2.08 -35.04 -10.19
CA THR A 230 -3.05 -35.21 -9.09
C THR A 230 -4.47 -34.88 -9.54
N GLN A 231 -5.43 -35.59 -8.95
CA GLN A 231 -6.85 -35.33 -9.15
C GLN A 231 -7.34 -34.33 -8.07
N ASP A 232 -7.49 -33.07 -8.49
CA ASP A 232 -7.97 -31.99 -7.62
C ASP A 232 -9.08 -31.20 -8.30
N ALA A 233 -10.21 -31.04 -7.60
CA ALA A 233 -11.38 -30.34 -8.15
C ALA A 233 -11.12 -28.86 -8.43
N ALA A 234 -10.32 -28.19 -7.59
CA ALA A 234 -9.96 -26.77 -7.79
C ALA A 234 -9.02 -26.61 -9.00
N TYR A 235 -8.12 -27.56 -9.23
CA TYR A 235 -7.24 -27.53 -10.39
C TYR A 235 -8.03 -27.71 -11.69
N MET A 236 -8.97 -28.65 -11.71
CA MET A 236 -9.88 -28.84 -12.85
C MET A 236 -10.77 -27.61 -13.08
N GLN A 237 -11.27 -26.99 -12.02
CA GLN A 237 -12.04 -25.74 -12.14
C GLN A 237 -11.20 -24.60 -12.77
N LEU A 238 -9.96 -24.43 -12.34
CA LEU A 238 -9.05 -23.44 -12.95
C LEU A 238 -8.80 -23.77 -14.42
N GLN A 239 -8.54 -25.04 -14.75
CA GLN A 239 -8.34 -25.45 -16.14
C GLN A 239 -9.57 -25.11 -17.00
N ALA A 240 -10.77 -25.38 -16.54
CA ALA A 240 -12.01 -25.06 -17.28
C ALA A 240 -12.14 -23.54 -17.52
N ARG A 241 -11.81 -22.70 -16.53
CA ARG A 241 -11.81 -21.23 -16.69
C ARG A 241 -10.80 -20.76 -17.75
N ILE A 242 -9.62 -21.36 -17.77
CA ILE A 242 -8.58 -21.06 -18.76
C ILE A 242 -9.05 -21.53 -20.16
N GLU A 243 -9.67 -22.70 -20.28
CA GLU A 243 -10.20 -23.24 -21.54
C GLU A 243 -11.27 -22.32 -22.14
N VAL A 244 -12.15 -21.73 -21.33
CA VAL A 244 -13.10 -20.70 -21.78
C VAL A 244 -12.37 -19.48 -22.35
N SER A 245 -11.34 -19.01 -21.69
CA SER A 245 -10.53 -17.86 -22.16
C SER A 245 -9.80 -18.16 -23.48
N LEU A 246 -9.52 -19.42 -23.76
CA LEU A 246 -8.94 -19.92 -25.01
C LEU A 246 -10.00 -20.20 -26.09
N GLY A 247 -11.29 -19.92 -25.82
CA GLY A 247 -12.40 -20.20 -26.75
C GLY A 247 -12.83 -21.67 -26.83
N LYS A 248 -12.32 -22.53 -25.93
CA LYS A 248 -12.58 -23.98 -25.91
C LYS A 248 -13.78 -24.34 -25.03
N MET A 249 -14.94 -23.74 -25.28
CA MET A 249 -16.12 -23.82 -24.42
C MET A 249 -16.59 -25.25 -24.13
N ASP A 250 -16.64 -26.09 -25.15
CA ASP A 250 -17.17 -27.48 -24.98
C ASP A 250 -16.20 -28.34 -24.15
N VAL A 251 -14.88 -28.10 -24.32
CA VAL A 251 -13.86 -28.76 -23.49
C VAL A 251 -13.97 -28.26 -22.04
N ALA A 252 -14.16 -26.96 -21.85
CA ALA A 252 -14.30 -26.34 -20.53
C ALA A 252 -15.50 -26.90 -19.75
N LEU A 253 -16.64 -27.07 -20.40
CA LEU A 253 -17.82 -27.67 -19.79
C LEU A 253 -17.58 -29.14 -19.36
N SER A 254 -16.89 -29.91 -20.20
CA SER A 254 -16.50 -31.30 -19.84
C SER A 254 -15.55 -31.33 -18.65
N THR A 255 -14.52 -30.44 -18.65
CA THR A 255 -13.56 -30.32 -17.54
C THR A 255 -14.25 -29.88 -16.24
N LEU A 256 -15.19 -28.94 -16.32
CA LEU A 256 -15.96 -28.46 -15.17
C LEU A 256 -16.89 -29.50 -14.59
N THR A 257 -17.50 -30.36 -15.45
CA THR A 257 -18.32 -31.50 -15.01
C THR A 257 -17.48 -32.47 -14.18
N LYS A 258 -16.30 -32.85 -14.65
CA LYS A 258 -15.36 -33.71 -13.89
C LYS A 258 -14.95 -33.07 -12.56
N SER A 259 -14.66 -31.76 -12.53
CA SER A 259 -14.40 -31.01 -11.29
C SER A 259 -15.58 -31.14 -10.31
N THR A 260 -16.81 -30.98 -10.80
CA THR A 260 -18.01 -31.04 -9.97
C THR A 260 -18.26 -32.46 -9.40
N GLU A 261 -18.08 -33.49 -10.21
CA GLU A 261 -18.20 -34.88 -9.76
C GLU A 261 -17.18 -35.24 -8.67
N LEU A 262 -15.91 -34.83 -8.89
CA LEU A 262 -14.86 -35.02 -7.89
C LEU A 262 -15.14 -34.21 -6.62
N ALA A 263 -15.62 -32.98 -6.74
CA ALA A 263 -15.99 -32.15 -5.60
C ALA A 263 -17.15 -32.75 -4.79
N LYS A 264 -18.15 -33.32 -5.45
CA LYS A 264 -19.26 -34.06 -4.79
C LYS A 264 -18.74 -35.28 -4.03
N THR A 265 -17.87 -36.06 -4.64
CA THR A 265 -17.26 -37.24 -3.99
C THR A 265 -16.47 -36.86 -2.73
N LYS A 266 -15.76 -35.72 -2.78
CA LYS A 266 -14.96 -35.20 -1.67
C LYS A 266 -15.73 -34.26 -0.73
N LYS A 267 -17.04 -34.03 -0.96
CA LYS A 267 -17.93 -33.16 -0.18
C LYS A 267 -17.42 -31.72 -0.10
N LEU A 268 -16.88 -31.19 -1.20
CA LEU A 268 -16.33 -29.83 -1.31
C LEU A 268 -17.40 -28.82 -1.75
N GLU A 269 -18.35 -28.51 -0.89
CA GLU A 269 -19.51 -27.63 -1.17
C GLU A 269 -19.16 -26.29 -1.80
N PRO A 270 -18.09 -25.57 -1.38
CA PRO A 270 -17.72 -24.31 -2.01
C PRO A 270 -17.39 -24.45 -3.50
N ILE A 271 -16.69 -25.54 -3.88
CA ILE A 271 -16.33 -25.78 -5.29
C ILE A 271 -17.57 -26.19 -6.10
N ILE A 272 -18.48 -27.01 -5.53
CA ILE A 272 -19.72 -27.38 -6.18
C ILE A 272 -20.53 -26.14 -6.55
N LYS A 273 -20.80 -25.27 -5.58
CA LYS A 273 -21.54 -24.00 -5.79
C LYS A 273 -20.85 -23.08 -6.82
N ALA A 274 -19.53 -22.96 -6.74
CA ALA A 274 -18.77 -22.15 -7.69
C ALA A 274 -18.86 -22.71 -9.12
N ASN A 275 -18.80 -24.03 -9.28
CA ASN A 275 -18.93 -24.69 -10.58
C ASN A 275 -20.33 -24.52 -11.18
N GLU A 276 -21.39 -24.68 -10.37
CA GLU A 276 -22.77 -24.47 -10.79
C GLU A 276 -22.99 -23.03 -11.29
N LYS A 277 -22.43 -22.05 -10.59
CA LYS A 277 -22.46 -20.66 -11.02
C LYS A 277 -21.75 -20.48 -12.37
N LEU A 278 -20.54 -21.03 -12.54
CA LEU A 278 -19.81 -20.96 -13.81
C LEU A 278 -20.61 -21.55 -14.99
N VAL A 279 -21.26 -22.69 -14.81
CA VAL A 279 -22.13 -23.29 -15.84
C VAL A 279 -23.26 -22.35 -16.22
N SER A 280 -23.93 -21.76 -15.24
CA SER A 280 -25.01 -20.78 -15.46
C SER A 280 -24.55 -19.58 -16.27
N ASP A 281 -23.43 -18.97 -15.84
CA ASP A 281 -22.84 -17.77 -16.47
C ASP A 281 -22.43 -18.05 -17.93
N TRP A 282 -21.78 -19.19 -18.20
CA TRP A 282 -21.32 -19.57 -19.52
C TRP A 282 -22.48 -19.95 -20.47
N SER A 283 -23.51 -20.58 -19.95
CA SER A 283 -24.72 -20.91 -20.70
C SER A 283 -25.50 -19.67 -21.17
N SER A 284 -25.53 -18.64 -20.33
CA SER A 284 -26.15 -17.34 -20.63
C SER A 284 -25.40 -16.61 -21.73
N SER A 285 -24.06 -16.62 -21.68
CA SER A 285 -23.17 -15.98 -22.67
C SER A 285 -23.25 -16.63 -24.05
N LYS A 286 -23.52 -17.96 -24.12
CA LYS A 286 -23.69 -18.69 -25.40
C LYS A 286 -25.00 -18.30 -26.09
N LYS A 287 -26.04 -17.95 -25.34
CA LYS A 287 -27.35 -17.51 -25.88
C LYS A 287 -27.30 -16.10 -26.43
N SER A 288 -26.54 -15.19 -25.82
CA SER A 288 -26.43 -13.80 -26.24
C SER A 288 -25.61 -13.62 -27.54
N LYS A 289 -24.67 -14.52 -27.85
CA LYS A 289 -23.86 -14.49 -29.08
C LYS A 289 -24.55 -15.13 -30.30
N LYS A 290 -25.73 -15.76 -30.12
CA LYS A 290 -26.51 -16.34 -31.22
C LYS A 290 -27.70 -15.48 -31.65
N LYS A 291 -27.91 -14.34 -31.03
CA LYS A 291 -28.82 -13.27 -31.47
C LYS A 291 -28.02 -12.15 -32.12
#